data_6059e0cb5eddcf99dde9c988c142bc9a
#
_entry.id   6059e0cb5eddcf99dde9c988c142bc9a
#
_cell.length_a   1.000
_cell.length_b   1.000
_cell.length_c   1.000
_cell.angle_alpha   90.00
_cell.angle_beta   90.00
_cell.angle_gamma   90.00
#
_symmetry.space_group_name_H-M   'P 1'
#
loop_
_entity.id
_entity.type
_entity.pdbx_description
1 polymer ?
#
loop_
_entity_poly.entity_id
_entity_poly.type
_entity_poly.pdbx_seq_one_letter_code
_entity_poly.pdbx_strand_id
1 'polypeptide(L)'
;MIMTGLSSEFFFVALWRMLTGMGSGLSNVPVIGLLAAWFGSRRIGTATGLAVTGPSFALIGLGSLVPWTLEVFGDDGWRICWYAFGVTALLIGIAGFVLLTQRPEDKGLRPIAENPTSITNSADMKRHRPQWKTIYRSLTVWHLGMVFGGFGFSYMIYLTFFIKKLTAEAHYSDHAAGELFMLVGWCSLLCGVIFGTLSDVIGRNWALMIAYLFHSTAFALFVLWPTDSGFTLSAIIFGLSAWSVPAIMAATCGELLGARLAPTALGFVTLFHSIGQVAGPYIAGAMADATGSFDSSFLLASAAALAAAIGAAFLRVKPLSDNDSQPRA
;
A
#
# COMPACT_ATOMS: atom_id res chain seq x y z
N MET A 1 -1.33 -7.42 -18.32
CA MET A 1 -2.78 -7.23 -18.14
C MET A 1 -3.58 -7.69 -19.36
N ILE A 2 -3.38 -7.15 -20.56
CA ILE A 2 -4.11 -7.59 -21.78
C ILE A 2 -3.98 -9.10 -22.00
N MET A 3 -2.77 -9.65 -21.90
CA MET A 3 -2.52 -11.08 -22.04
C MET A 3 -3.22 -11.94 -20.97
N THR A 4 -3.52 -11.39 -19.80
CA THR A 4 -4.34 -12.06 -18.77
C THR A 4 -5.77 -12.27 -19.27
N GLY A 5 -6.36 -11.24 -19.91
CA GLY A 5 -7.70 -11.35 -20.51
C GLY A 5 -7.78 -12.30 -21.71
N LEU A 6 -6.67 -12.46 -22.45
CA LEU A 6 -6.60 -13.38 -23.59
C LEU A 6 -6.40 -14.84 -23.19
N SER A 7 -5.98 -15.10 -21.93
CA SER A 7 -5.65 -16.46 -21.51
C SER A 7 -6.91 -17.28 -21.14
N SER A 8 -6.93 -18.54 -21.53
CA SER A 8 -7.95 -19.51 -21.19
C SER A 8 -7.51 -20.50 -20.10
N GLU A 9 -6.21 -20.65 -19.90
CA GLU A 9 -5.63 -21.60 -18.95
C GLU A 9 -5.04 -20.89 -17.74
N PHE A 10 -5.24 -21.48 -16.56
CA PHE A 10 -4.77 -20.93 -15.28
C PHE A 10 -3.25 -20.66 -15.26
N PHE A 11 -2.46 -21.54 -15.85
CA PHE A 11 -1.00 -21.37 -15.89
C PHE A 11 -0.59 -20.06 -16.58
N PHE A 12 -1.15 -19.75 -17.73
CA PHE A 12 -0.84 -18.51 -18.45
C PHE A 12 -1.37 -17.29 -17.71
N VAL A 13 -2.55 -17.36 -17.09
CA VAL A 13 -3.05 -16.28 -16.22
C VAL A 13 -2.05 -16.01 -15.10
N ALA A 14 -1.59 -17.03 -14.40
CA ALA A 14 -0.63 -16.89 -13.30
C ALA A 14 0.70 -16.29 -13.78
N LEU A 15 1.21 -16.74 -14.93
CA LEU A 15 2.44 -16.22 -15.54
C LEU A 15 2.34 -14.73 -15.86
N TRP A 16 1.25 -14.30 -16.51
CA TRP A 16 1.02 -12.89 -16.83
C TRP A 16 0.79 -12.04 -15.58
N ARG A 17 0.18 -12.58 -14.54
CA ARG A 17 0.03 -11.93 -13.24
C ARG A 17 1.38 -11.73 -12.54
N MET A 18 2.26 -12.73 -12.59
CA MET A 18 3.62 -12.63 -12.09
C MET A 18 4.40 -11.51 -12.80
N LEU A 19 4.36 -11.47 -14.14
CA LEU A 19 5.01 -10.41 -14.92
C LEU A 19 4.42 -9.02 -14.62
N THR A 20 3.11 -8.91 -14.43
CA THR A 20 2.46 -7.66 -14.04
C THR A 20 2.94 -7.20 -12.67
N GLY A 21 3.09 -8.12 -11.70
CA GLY A 21 3.63 -7.81 -10.37
C GLY A 21 5.06 -7.30 -10.41
N MET A 22 5.92 -7.93 -11.23
CA MET A 22 7.29 -7.45 -11.47
C MET A 22 7.29 -6.02 -12.05
N GLY A 23 6.45 -5.75 -13.06
CA GLY A 23 6.31 -4.41 -13.65
C GLY A 23 5.83 -3.37 -12.63
N SER A 24 4.88 -3.72 -11.76
CA SER A 24 4.40 -2.86 -10.68
C SER A 24 5.52 -2.51 -9.69
N GLY A 25 6.32 -3.50 -9.28
CA GLY A 25 7.47 -3.28 -8.39
C GLY A 25 8.52 -2.36 -9.02
N LEU A 26 8.79 -2.54 -10.30
CA LEU A 26 9.75 -1.72 -11.05
C LEU A 26 9.28 -0.27 -11.27
N SER A 27 7.98 0.01 -11.23
CA SER A 27 7.45 1.37 -11.39
C SER A 27 7.34 2.13 -10.07
N ASN A 28 7.03 1.48 -8.97
CA ASN A 28 6.72 2.12 -7.70
C ASN A 28 7.93 2.85 -7.07
N VAL A 29 9.08 2.18 -7.04
CA VAL A 29 10.32 2.73 -6.45
C VAL A 29 10.83 3.96 -7.22
N PRO A 30 10.92 3.95 -8.57
CA PRO A 30 11.33 5.14 -9.32
C PRO A 30 10.40 6.35 -9.16
N VAL A 31 9.09 6.14 -9.00
CA VAL A 31 8.13 7.25 -8.79
C VAL A 31 8.45 8.00 -7.50
N ILE A 32 8.74 7.30 -6.40
CA ILE A 32 9.13 7.95 -5.14
C ILE A 32 10.45 8.71 -5.30
N GLY A 33 11.41 8.12 -6.02
CA GLY A 33 12.68 8.78 -6.34
C GLY A 33 12.50 10.04 -7.19
N LEU A 34 11.57 10.01 -8.15
CA LEU A 34 11.24 11.15 -8.99
C LEU A 34 10.63 12.30 -8.16
N LEU A 35 9.68 11.98 -7.26
CA LEU A 35 9.10 12.98 -6.36
C LEU A 35 10.18 13.65 -5.50
N ALA A 36 11.14 12.88 -4.99
CA ALA A 36 12.25 13.41 -4.20
C ALA A 36 13.18 14.32 -5.01
N ALA A 37 13.34 14.09 -6.31
CA ALA A 37 14.14 14.92 -7.20
C ALA A 37 13.46 16.23 -7.57
N TRP A 38 12.13 16.22 -7.73
CA TRP A 38 11.37 17.40 -8.16
C TRP A 38 10.89 18.30 -7.02
N PHE A 39 10.67 17.73 -5.84
CA PHE A 39 10.18 18.47 -4.68
C PHE A 39 11.23 18.50 -3.57
N GLY A 40 11.58 19.70 -3.13
CA GLY A 40 12.46 19.88 -1.99
C GLY A 40 11.85 19.38 -0.68
N SER A 41 12.66 19.23 0.36
CA SER A 41 12.30 18.66 1.66
C SER A 41 11.03 19.25 2.30
N ARG A 42 10.72 20.51 1.99
CA ARG A 42 9.54 21.23 2.54
C ARG A 42 8.22 20.78 1.90
N ARG A 43 8.19 20.26 0.67
CA ARG A 43 6.97 19.90 -0.06
C ARG A 43 6.89 18.42 -0.47
N ILE A 44 7.92 17.65 -0.19
CA ILE A 44 7.95 16.22 -0.54
C ILE A 44 6.81 15.45 0.13
N GLY A 45 6.45 15.79 1.37
CA GLY A 45 5.32 15.17 2.08
C GLY A 45 3.99 15.37 1.37
N THR A 46 3.71 16.60 0.92
CA THR A 46 2.50 16.91 0.15
C THR A 46 2.48 16.19 -1.20
N ALA A 47 3.62 16.18 -1.91
CA ALA A 47 3.75 15.50 -3.20
C ALA A 47 3.56 13.99 -3.08
N THR A 48 4.18 13.38 -2.06
CA THR A 48 4.01 11.95 -1.76
C THR A 48 2.58 11.65 -1.33
N GLY A 49 1.98 12.47 -0.48
CA GLY A 49 0.59 12.34 -0.07
C GLY A 49 -0.37 12.35 -1.27
N LEU A 50 -0.15 13.24 -2.23
CA LEU A 50 -0.93 13.28 -3.46
C LEU A 50 -0.69 12.03 -4.33
N ALA A 51 0.55 11.57 -4.45
CA ALA A 51 0.86 10.37 -5.23
C ALA A 51 0.20 9.10 -4.66
N VAL A 52 0.04 9.01 -3.33
CA VAL A 52 -0.60 7.87 -2.65
C VAL A 52 -2.13 7.87 -2.81
N THR A 53 -2.74 8.91 -3.38
CA THR A 53 -4.19 8.89 -3.69
C THR A 53 -4.55 8.04 -4.91
N GLY A 54 -3.57 7.66 -5.73
CA GLY A 54 -3.79 6.83 -6.92
C GLY A 54 -4.61 5.55 -6.66
N PRO A 55 -4.27 4.72 -5.68
CA PRO A 55 -5.07 3.57 -5.29
C PRO A 55 -6.51 3.90 -4.92
N SER A 56 -6.78 5.05 -4.29
CA SER A 56 -8.14 5.49 -3.95
C SER A 56 -8.96 5.74 -5.20
N PHE A 57 -8.42 6.43 -6.20
CA PHE A 57 -9.08 6.61 -7.49
C PHE A 57 -9.33 5.27 -8.20
N ALA A 58 -8.40 4.33 -8.08
CA ALA A 58 -8.60 2.99 -8.61
C ALA A 58 -9.80 2.28 -7.93
N LEU A 59 -9.91 2.32 -6.60
CA LEU A 59 -11.05 1.73 -5.89
C LEU A 59 -12.39 2.38 -6.30
N ILE A 60 -12.42 3.71 -6.45
CA ILE A 60 -13.61 4.44 -6.90
C ILE A 60 -14.01 3.97 -8.31
N GLY A 61 -13.05 3.92 -9.24
CA GLY A 61 -13.30 3.48 -10.61
C GLY A 61 -13.70 2.01 -10.71
N LEU A 62 -13.04 1.14 -9.97
CA LEU A 62 -13.30 -0.30 -9.98
C LEU A 62 -14.68 -0.64 -9.41
N GLY A 63 -15.10 0.04 -8.34
CA GLY A 63 -16.38 -0.19 -7.70
C GLY A 63 -17.58 0.05 -8.63
N SER A 64 -17.45 0.96 -9.61
CA SER A 64 -18.50 1.22 -10.60
C SER A 64 -18.26 0.46 -11.92
N LEU A 65 -17.04 0.47 -12.43
CA LEU A 65 -16.72 -0.06 -13.77
C LEU A 65 -16.84 -1.58 -13.83
N VAL A 66 -16.38 -2.29 -12.80
CA VAL A 66 -16.36 -3.76 -12.84
C VAL A 66 -17.78 -4.34 -12.83
N PRO A 67 -18.68 -3.97 -11.88
CA PRO A 67 -20.06 -4.47 -11.90
C PRO A 67 -20.79 -4.15 -13.22
N TRP A 68 -20.67 -2.92 -13.72
CA TRP A 68 -21.24 -2.52 -14.98
C TRP A 68 -20.74 -3.38 -16.15
N THR A 69 -19.43 -3.65 -16.19
CA THR A 69 -18.84 -4.46 -17.27
C THR A 69 -19.32 -5.90 -17.21
N LEU A 70 -19.44 -6.47 -16.00
CA LEU A 70 -19.93 -7.84 -15.80
C LEU A 70 -21.42 -7.96 -16.20
N GLU A 71 -22.23 -6.95 -15.87
CA GLU A 71 -23.64 -6.89 -16.25
C GLU A 71 -23.83 -6.82 -17.77
N VAL A 72 -23.07 -5.95 -18.47
CA VAL A 72 -23.20 -5.72 -19.91
C VAL A 72 -22.63 -6.88 -20.74
N PHE A 73 -21.50 -7.47 -20.35
CA PHE A 73 -20.77 -8.44 -21.15
C PHE A 73 -20.86 -9.89 -20.58
N GLY A 74 -21.56 -10.09 -19.47
CA GLY A 74 -21.77 -11.41 -18.88
C GLY A 74 -20.46 -12.17 -18.60
N ASP A 75 -20.39 -13.42 -19.03
CA ASP A 75 -19.27 -14.33 -18.77
C ASP A 75 -17.91 -13.82 -19.29
N ASP A 76 -17.89 -12.99 -20.33
CA ASP A 76 -16.67 -12.37 -20.87
C ASP A 76 -16.33 -11.03 -20.21
N GLY A 77 -17.16 -10.50 -19.34
CA GLY A 77 -16.99 -9.20 -18.69
C GLY A 77 -15.65 -9.05 -17.97
N TRP A 78 -15.17 -10.10 -17.30
CA TRP A 78 -13.87 -10.09 -16.63
C TRP A 78 -12.70 -9.92 -17.61
N ARG A 79 -12.79 -10.46 -18.82
CA ARG A 79 -11.79 -10.30 -19.89
C ARG A 79 -11.74 -8.85 -20.37
N ILE A 80 -12.92 -8.24 -20.56
CA ILE A 80 -13.05 -6.83 -20.97
C ILE A 80 -12.42 -5.92 -19.91
N CYS A 81 -12.63 -6.19 -18.61
CA CYS A 81 -11.95 -5.47 -17.53
C CYS A 81 -10.42 -5.53 -17.68
N TRP A 82 -9.86 -6.73 -17.94
CA TRP A 82 -8.42 -6.88 -18.11
C TRP A 82 -7.87 -6.15 -19.34
N TYR A 83 -8.63 -6.10 -20.42
CA TYR A 83 -8.26 -5.29 -21.61
C TYR A 83 -8.29 -3.81 -21.29
N ALA A 84 -9.34 -3.32 -20.65
CA ALA A 84 -9.45 -1.93 -20.23
C ALA A 84 -8.30 -1.50 -19.31
N PHE A 85 -8.00 -2.30 -18.28
CA PHE A 85 -6.88 -2.04 -17.38
C PHE A 85 -5.53 -2.07 -18.10
N GLY A 86 -5.35 -2.99 -19.04
CA GLY A 86 -4.13 -3.09 -19.82
C GLY A 86 -3.94 -1.90 -20.76
N VAL A 87 -4.99 -1.45 -21.44
CA VAL A 87 -4.95 -0.27 -22.30
C VAL A 87 -4.70 1.00 -21.49
N THR A 88 -5.39 1.16 -20.36
CA THR A 88 -5.19 2.30 -19.45
C THR A 88 -3.76 2.35 -18.93
N ALA A 89 -3.20 1.22 -18.49
CA ALA A 89 -1.82 1.14 -18.04
C ALA A 89 -0.81 1.50 -19.15
N LEU A 90 -1.09 1.05 -20.39
CA LEU A 90 -0.26 1.38 -21.55
C LEU A 90 -0.29 2.88 -21.87
N LEU A 91 -1.48 3.48 -21.87
CA LEU A 91 -1.64 4.91 -22.11
C LEU A 91 -0.95 5.76 -21.04
N ILE A 92 -1.11 5.40 -19.76
CA ILE A 92 -0.41 6.06 -18.64
C ILE A 92 1.11 5.86 -18.78
N GLY A 93 1.57 4.67 -19.17
CA GLY A 93 2.98 4.39 -19.40
C GLY A 93 3.58 5.25 -20.51
N ILE A 94 2.89 5.36 -21.65
CA ILE A 94 3.29 6.22 -22.78
C ILE A 94 3.30 7.70 -22.34
N ALA A 95 2.25 8.15 -21.66
CA ALA A 95 2.19 9.52 -21.15
C ALA A 95 3.35 9.80 -20.17
N GLY A 96 3.63 8.86 -19.27
CA GLY A 96 4.77 8.97 -18.36
C GLY A 96 6.10 9.03 -19.10
N PHE A 97 6.30 8.18 -20.11
CA PHE A 97 7.53 8.18 -20.92
C PHE A 97 7.76 9.52 -21.66
N VAL A 98 6.69 10.12 -22.17
CA VAL A 98 6.77 11.40 -22.93
C VAL A 98 6.87 12.61 -22.00
N LEU A 99 6.13 12.63 -20.89
CA LEU A 99 5.98 13.82 -20.04
C LEU A 99 6.97 13.87 -18.88
N LEU A 100 7.37 12.72 -18.31
CA LEU A 100 8.23 12.69 -17.14
C LEU A 100 9.70 12.90 -17.53
N THR A 101 10.37 13.73 -16.75
CA THR A 101 11.80 13.99 -16.86
C THR A 101 12.45 13.60 -15.51
N GLN A 102 13.62 12.98 -15.56
CA GLN A 102 14.26 12.46 -14.34
C GLN A 102 14.66 13.55 -13.36
N ARG A 103 15.08 14.71 -13.87
CA ARG A 103 15.53 15.84 -13.05
C ARG A 103 14.99 17.16 -13.59
N PRO A 104 14.64 18.12 -12.72
CA PRO A 104 14.21 19.44 -13.14
C PRO A 104 15.32 20.17 -13.94
N GLU A 105 16.60 19.91 -13.63
CA GLU A 105 17.74 20.53 -14.31
C GLU A 105 17.79 20.17 -15.80
N ASP A 106 17.31 19.00 -16.20
CA ASP A 106 17.27 18.55 -17.59
C ASP A 106 16.34 19.44 -18.46
N LYS A 107 15.44 20.16 -17.80
CA LYS A 107 14.55 21.19 -18.41
C LYS A 107 14.94 22.62 -18.05
N GLY A 108 16.11 22.83 -17.44
CA GLY A 108 16.54 24.16 -16.99
C GLY A 108 15.74 24.70 -15.80
N LEU A 109 15.02 23.83 -15.09
CA LEU A 109 14.21 24.19 -13.92
C LEU A 109 14.95 23.84 -12.63
N ARG A 110 14.52 24.48 -11.53
CA ARG A 110 15.00 24.14 -10.17
C ARG A 110 13.95 23.33 -9.42
N PRO A 111 14.36 22.48 -8.46
CA PRO A 111 13.41 21.77 -7.59
C PRO A 111 12.46 22.74 -6.88
N ILE A 112 11.22 22.34 -6.75
CA ILE A 112 10.16 23.17 -6.12
C ILE A 112 10.42 23.24 -4.61
N ALA A 113 10.57 24.47 -4.07
CA ALA A 113 10.78 24.75 -2.64
C ALA A 113 12.11 24.19 -2.06
N GLU A 114 13.18 24.22 -2.85
CA GLU A 114 14.53 24.00 -2.35
C GLU A 114 14.99 25.19 -1.49
N ASN A 115 15.53 24.91 -0.28
CA ASN A 115 16.18 25.94 0.50
C ASN A 115 17.54 26.28 -0.15
N PRO A 116 17.85 27.56 -0.42
CA PRO A 116 19.10 27.95 -1.07
C PRO A 116 20.38 27.53 -0.34
N THR A 117 20.25 27.15 0.93
CA THR A 117 21.37 26.76 1.82
C THR A 117 21.62 25.24 1.84
N SER A 118 20.78 24.42 1.21
CA SER A 118 20.97 22.95 1.15
C SER A 118 21.64 22.51 -0.15
N ILE A 119 22.72 23.18 -0.56
CA ILE A 119 23.65 22.63 -1.57
C ILE A 119 24.45 21.52 -0.87
N THR A 120 23.78 20.44 -0.55
CA THR A 120 24.47 19.20 -0.22
C THR A 120 25.00 18.67 -1.55
N ASN A 121 26.33 18.79 -1.72
CA ASN A 121 27.05 18.40 -2.91
C ASN A 121 26.56 17.05 -3.44
N SER A 122 25.87 17.06 -4.56
CA SER A 122 25.44 15.85 -5.29
C SER A 122 26.62 14.95 -5.67
N ALA A 123 27.85 15.46 -5.58
CA ALA A 123 29.10 14.73 -5.74
C ALA A 123 29.40 13.78 -4.56
N ASP A 124 28.99 14.12 -3.32
CA ASP A 124 29.21 13.28 -2.14
C ASP A 124 28.22 12.12 -2.07
N MET A 125 27.04 12.23 -2.68
CA MET A 125 26.08 11.13 -2.76
C MET A 125 26.57 9.95 -3.61
N LYS A 126 27.47 10.17 -4.57
CA LYS A 126 28.03 9.12 -5.45
C LYS A 126 29.15 8.30 -4.83
N ARG A 127 29.75 8.72 -3.75
CA ARG A 127 31.02 8.13 -3.27
C ARG A 127 30.91 7.04 -2.20
N HIS A 128 29.77 6.81 -1.59
CA HIS A 128 29.68 5.79 -0.54
C HIS A 128 28.63 4.73 -0.90
N ARG A 129 29.07 3.48 -0.99
CA ARG A 129 28.19 2.32 -1.16
C ARG A 129 27.22 2.25 0.02
N PRO A 130 25.92 1.95 -0.21
CA PRO A 130 24.95 1.74 0.87
C PRO A 130 25.49 0.67 1.83
N GLN A 131 25.51 0.98 3.13
CA GLN A 131 25.93 -0.01 4.13
C GLN A 131 24.75 -0.95 4.44
N TRP A 132 24.49 -1.89 3.54
CA TRP A 132 23.44 -2.90 3.67
C TRP A 132 23.51 -3.64 5.02
N LYS A 133 24.72 -3.89 5.53
CA LYS A 133 24.94 -4.57 6.81
C LYS A 133 24.25 -3.88 7.98
N THR A 134 24.17 -2.55 7.99
CA THR A 134 23.52 -1.77 9.05
C THR A 134 22.02 -2.05 9.08
N ILE A 135 21.38 -2.15 7.92
CA ILE A 135 19.94 -2.41 7.79
C ILE A 135 19.63 -3.85 8.27
N TYR A 136 20.34 -4.84 7.74
CA TYR A 136 20.09 -6.25 8.08
C TYR A 136 20.41 -6.62 9.53
N ARG A 137 21.28 -5.88 10.21
CA ARG A 137 21.63 -6.09 11.62
C ARG A 137 20.74 -5.35 12.60
N SER A 138 19.95 -4.40 12.15
CA SER A 138 19.09 -3.61 13.02
C SER A 138 17.82 -4.37 13.40
N LEU A 139 17.69 -4.76 14.66
CA LEU A 139 16.47 -5.36 15.19
C LEU A 139 15.24 -4.45 15.02
N THR A 140 15.44 -3.14 15.10
CA THR A 140 14.35 -2.16 14.86
C THR A 140 13.81 -2.25 13.44
N VAL A 141 14.68 -2.44 12.44
CA VAL A 141 14.26 -2.57 11.04
C VAL A 141 13.53 -3.91 10.82
N TRP A 142 13.97 -4.99 11.46
CA TRP A 142 13.25 -6.27 11.43
C TRP A 142 11.88 -6.16 12.09
N HIS A 143 11.80 -5.51 13.25
CA HIS A 143 10.54 -5.28 13.95
C HIS A 143 9.59 -4.45 13.06
N LEU A 144 10.11 -3.38 12.44
CA LEU A 144 9.35 -2.55 11.49
C LEU A 144 8.85 -3.39 10.30
N GLY A 145 9.68 -4.29 9.77
CA GLY A 145 9.31 -5.24 8.73
C GLY A 145 8.16 -6.16 9.15
N MET A 146 8.25 -6.76 10.33
CA MET A 146 7.19 -7.65 10.86
C MET A 146 5.86 -6.90 11.02
N VAL A 147 5.89 -5.68 11.57
CA VAL A 147 4.71 -4.83 11.70
C VAL A 147 4.12 -4.52 10.32
N PHE A 148 4.96 -4.19 9.33
CA PHE A 148 4.51 -3.92 7.97
C PHE A 148 3.99 -5.19 7.25
N GLY A 149 4.56 -6.35 7.55
CA GLY A 149 4.05 -7.66 7.10
C GLY A 149 2.63 -7.93 7.57
N GLY A 150 2.32 -7.57 8.83
CA GLY A 150 0.97 -7.64 9.39
C GLY A 150 -0.05 -6.79 8.61
N PHE A 151 0.36 -5.60 8.12
CA PHE A 151 -0.47 -4.81 7.22
C PHE A 151 -0.73 -5.56 5.91
N GLY A 152 0.35 -5.98 5.21
CA GLY A 152 0.23 -6.71 3.95
C GLY A 152 -0.72 -7.90 4.05
N PHE A 153 -0.61 -8.67 5.14
CA PHE A 153 -1.45 -9.82 5.40
C PHE A 153 -2.92 -9.45 5.60
N SER A 154 -3.20 -8.54 6.51
CA SER A 154 -4.57 -8.26 6.96
C SER A 154 -5.39 -7.48 5.94
N TYR A 155 -4.85 -6.37 5.38
CA TYR A 155 -5.61 -5.56 4.44
C TYR A 155 -5.89 -6.29 3.12
N MET A 156 -4.96 -7.17 2.69
CA MET A 156 -5.14 -7.91 1.45
C MET A 156 -6.23 -8.97 1.55
N ILE A 157 -6.42 -9.58 2.73
CA ILE A 157 -7.58 -10.45 3.00
C ILE A 157 -8.87 -9.64 2.82
N TYR A 158 -8.94 -8.47 3.47
CA TYR A 158 -10.12 -7.62 3.43
C TYR A 158 -10.47 -7.21 1.99
N LEU A 159 -9.52 -6.64 1.25
CA LEU A 159 -9.79 -6.19 -0.12
C LEU A 159 -10.11 -7.33 -1.10
N THR A 160 -9.46 -8.49 -0.94
CA THR A 160 -9.64 -9.62 -1.84
C THR A 160 -11.03 -10.24 -1.69
N PHE A 161 -11.50 -10.39 -0.46
CA PHE A 161 -12.74 -11.10 -0.17
C PHE A 161 -13.92 -10.18 0.16
N PHE A 162 -13.73 -8.86 0.13
CA PHE A 162 -14.77 -7.87 0.46
C PHE A 162 -16.05 -8.06 -0.36
N ILE A 163 -15.93 -7.97 -1.68
CA ILE A 163 -17.07 -8.12 -2.59
C ILE A 163 -17.61 -9.55 -2.51
N LYS A 164 -16.74 -10.57 -2.52
CA LYS A 164 -17.15 -11.96 -2.51
C LYS A 164 -17.96 -12.32 -1.25
N LYS A 165 -17.61 -11.80 -0.09
CA LYS A 165 -18.40 -11.99 1.13
C LYS A 165 -19.77 -11.32 1.03
N LEU A 166 -19.83 -10.09 0.53
CA LEU A 166 -21.09 -9.36 0.37
C LEU A 166 -22.04 -10.07 -0.60
N THR A 167 -21.53 -10.54 -1.73
CA THR A 167 -22.37 -11.20 -2.75
C THR A 167 -22.74 -12.63 -2.38
N ALA A 168 -21.79 -13.43 -1.88
CA ALA A 168 -22.01 -14.86 -1.62
C ALA A 168 -22.72 -15.13 -0.29
N GLU A 169 -22.44 -14.32 0.76
CA GLU A 169 -22.96 -14.59 2.11
C GLU A 169 -24.04 -13.58 2.54
N ALA A 170 -23.89 -12.29 2.19
CA ALA A 170 -24.84 -11.26 2.55
C ALA A 170 -25.88 -10.98 1.43
N HIS A 171 -25.81 -11.70 0.31
CA HIS A 171 -26.77 -11.63 -0.82
C HIS A 171 -26.90 -10.23 -1.47
N TYR A 172 -25.84 -9.43 -1.41
CA TYR A 172 -25.78 -8.18 -2.14
C TYR A 172 -25.71 -8.43 -3.65
N SER A 173 -26.30 -7.53 -4.44
CA SER A 173 -26.02 -7.48 -5.87
C SER A 173 -24.56 -7.03 -6.10
N ASP A 174 -23.98 -7.41 -7.24
CA ASP A 174 -22.62 -6.97 -7.60
C ASP A 174 -22.50 -5.45 -7.63
N HIS A 175 -23.58 -4.76 -8.05
CA HIS A 175 -23.64 -3.30 -8.07
C HIS A 175 -23.59 -2.70 -6.65
N ALA A 176 -24.42 -3.19 -5.72
CA ALA A 176 -24.43 -2.69 -4.34
C ALA A 176 -23.12 -2.99 -3.59
N ALA A 177 -22.53 -4.16 -3.82
CA ALA A 177 -21.20 -4.48 -3.28
C ALA A 177 -20.10 -3.58 -3.87
N GLY A 178 -20.20 -3.27 -5.18
CA GLY A 178 -19.32 -2.33 -5.86
C GLY A 178 -19.44 -0.90 -5.32
N GLU A 179 -20.64 -0.44 -4.99
CA GLU A 179 -20.86 0.88 -4.37
C GLU A 179 -20.20 0.99 -2.99
N LEU A 180 -20.30 -0.07 -2.16
CA LEU A 180 -19.61 -0.11 -0.88
C LEU A 180 -18.09 -0.12 -1.06
N PHE A 181 -17.58 -0.81 -2.07
CA PHE A 181 -16.15 -0.82 -2.41
C PHE A 181 -15.69 0.57 -2.90
N MET A 182 -16.52 1.25 -3.68
CA MET A 182 -16.28 2.62 -4.10
C MET A 182 -16.27 3.59 -2.90
N LEU A 183 -17.13 3.38 -1.89
CA LEU A 183 -17.14 4.15 -0.64
C LEU A 183 -15.80 4.05 0.09
N VAL A 184 -15.19 2.85 0.15
CA VAL A 184 -13.82 2.68 0.66
C VAL A 184 -12.85 3.61 -0.09
N GLY A 185 -12.95 3.68 -1.41
CA GLY A 185 -12.14 4.56 -2.26
C GLY A 185 -12.31 6.03 -1.90
N TRP A 186 -13.54 6.52 -1.78
CA TRP A 186 -13.83 7.91 -1.41
C TRP A 186 -13.28 8.28 -0.03
N CYS A 187 -13.52 7.43 0.96
CA CYS A 187 -12.99 7.65 2.31
C CYS A 187 -11.45 7.64 2.33
N SER A 188 -10.82 6.82 1.49
CA SER A 188 -9.37 6.66 1.47
C SER A 188 -8.61 7.85 0.85
N LEU A 189 -9.28 8.74 0.13
CA LEU A 189 -8.66 9.97 -0.38
C LEU A 189 -8.11 10.87 0.74
N LEU A 190 -8.75 10.86 1.90
CA LEU A 190 -8.39 11.70 3.04
C LEU A 190 -7.36 11.04 3.99
N CYS A 191 -7.15 9.71 3.89
CA CYS A 191 -6.36 8.95 4.85
C CYS A 191 -4.91 9.46 4.98
N GLY A 192 -4.27 9.82 3.85
CA GLY A 192 -2.88 10.30 3.84
C GLY A 192 -2.71 11.61 4.61
N VAL A 193 -3.65 12.55 4.47
CA VAL A 193 -3.64 13.83 5.19
C VAL A 193 -3.93 13.61 6.68
N ILE A 194 -4.96 12.85 6.99
CA ILE A 194 -5.37 12.59 8.38
C ILE A 194 -4.26 11.90 9.16
N PHE A 195 -3.79 10.76 8.67
CA PHE A 195 -2.79 9.97 9.38
C PHE A 195 -1.37 10.50 9.23
N GLY A 196 -1.06 11.23 8.15
CA GLY A 196 0.20 11.95 8.01
C GLY A 196 0.36 13.01 9.08
N THR A 197 -0.62 13.91 9.21
CA THR A 197 -0.61 14.96 10.25
C THR A 197 -0.68 14.36 11.66
N LEU A 198 -1.52 13.35 11.87
CA LEU A 198 -1.59 12.65 13.15
C LEU A 198 -0.22 12.09 13.55
N SER A 199 0.48 11.42 12.61
CA SER A 199 1.77 10.81 12.90
C SER A 199 2.87 11.83 13.19
N ASP A 200 2.77 13.05 12.67
CA ASP A 200 3.70 14.14 12.96
C ASP A 200 3.49 14.71 14.37
N VAL A 201 2.24 14.67 14.89
CA VAL A 201 1.89 15.21 16.20
C VAL A 201 2.11 14.22 17.33
N ILE A 202 1.60 12.98 17.20
CA ILE A 202 1.64 11.99 18.28
C ILE A 202 2.81 11.02 18.20
N GLY A 203 3.59 11.07 17.10
CA GLY A 203 4.68 10.16 16.83
C GLY A 203 4.29 8.94 15.99
N ARG A 204 5.29 8.37 15.28
CA ARG A 204 5.08 7.31 14.26
C ARG A 204 4.49 6.03 14.83
N ASN A 205 4.98 5.59 15.99
CA ASN A 205 4.53 4.37 16.66
C ASN A 205 3.06 4.43 17.08
N TRP A 206 2.62 5.54 17.69
CA TRP A 206 1.23 5.72 18.11
C TRP A 206 0.28 5.87 16.93
N ALA A 207 0.70 6.59 15.90
CA ALA A 207 -0.10 6.72 14.68
C ALA A 207 -0.27 5.38 13.95
N LEU A 208 0.79 4.56 13.87
CA LEU A 208 0.71 3.19 13.35
C LEU A 208 -0.24 2.34 14.18
N MET A 209 -0.12 2.37 15.51
CA MET A 209 -1.01 1.62 16.40
C MET A 209 -2.48 2.00 16.16
N ILE A 210 -2.79 3.29 16.08
CA ILE A 210 -4.16 3.75 15.83
C ILE A 210 -4.65 3.29 14.45
N ALA A 211 -3.82 3.41 13.41
CA ALA A 211 -4.16 2.92 12.06
C ALA A 211 -4.51 1.43 12.06
N TYR A 212 -3.72 0.61 12.73
CA TYR A 212 -3.98 -0.82 12.86
C TYR A 212 -5.23 -1.13 13.70
N LEU A 213 -5.51 -0.35 14.73
CA LEU A 213 -6.76 -0.48 15.50
C LEU A 213 -7.99 -0.18 14.63
N PHE A 214 -7.90 0.85 13.76
CA PHE A 214 -8.95 1.11 12.77
C PHE A 214 -9.14 -0.09 11.84
N HIS A 215 -8.06 -0.66 11.31
CA HIS A 215 -8.14 -1.86 10.45
C HIS A 215 -8.73 -3.05 11.19
N SER A 216 -8.24 -3.37 12.39
CA SER A 216 -8.75 -4.47 13.20
C SER A 216 -10.25 -4.31 13.49
N THR A 217 -10.67 -3.09 13.87
CA THR A 217 -12.10 -2.78 14.13
C THR A 217 -12.92 -2.93 12.87
N ALA A 218 -12.46 -2.41 11.72
CA ALA A 218 -13.17 -2.54 10.46
C ALA A 218 -13.38 -4.01 10.07
N PHE A 219 -12.34 -4.83 10.17
CA PHE A 219 -12.42 -6.26 9.83
C PHE A 219 -13.29 -7.05 10.79
N ALA A 220 -13.25 -6.73 12.10
CA ALA A 220 -14.13 -7.32 13.09
C ALA A 220 -15.61 -6.95 12.86
N LEU A 221 -15.89 -5.67 12.59
CA LEU A 221 -17.27 -5.20 12.32
C LEU A 221 -17.88 -5.89 11.10
N PHE A 222 -17.08 -6.17 10.08
CA PHE A 222 -17.53 -6.84 8.85
C PHE A 222 -18.08 -8.26 9.10
N VAL A 223 -17.73 -8.85 10.25
CA VAL A 223 -18.21 -10.18 10.67
C VAL A 223 -19.21 -10.09 11.84
N LEU A 224 -18.86 -9.31 12.87
CA LEU A 224 -19.62 -9.29 14.11
C LEU A 224 -20.92 -8.49 14.02
N TRP A 225 -21.01 -7.63 13.00
CA TRP A 225 -22.23 -6.85 12.73
C TRP A 225 -22.64 -6.96 11.25
N PRO A 226 -23.16 -8.15 10.81
CA PRO A 226 -23.46 -8.45 9.41
C PRO A 226 -24.78 -7.82 8.97
N THR A 227 -24.83 -6.50 8.96
CA THR A 227 -25.95 -5.66 8.51
C THR A 227 -25.44 -4.58 7.57
N ASP A 228 -26.33 -3.95 6.81
CA ASP A 228 -25.98 -2.84 5.89
C ASP A 228 -25.20 -1.74 6.59
N SER A 229 -25.63 -1.39 7.81
CA SER A 229 -24.94 -0.38 8.63
C SER A 229 -23.56 -0.84 9.07
N GLY A 230 -23.41 -2.11 9.44
CA GLY A 230 -22.14 -2.68 9.86
C GLY A 230 -21.14 -2.76 8.70
N PHE A 231 -21.55 -3.19 7.53
CA PHE A 231 -20.73 -3.23 6.32
C PHE A 231 -20.32 -1.81 5.87
N THR A 232 -21.26 -0.87 5.90
CA THR A 232 -20.99 0.54 5.57
C THR A 232 -19.99 1.16 6.56
N LEU A 233 -20.19 0.96 7.86
CA LEU A 233 -19.30 1.47 8.89
C LEU A 233 -17.89 0.86 8.78
N SER A 234 -17.81 -0.45 8.53
CA SER A 234 -16.54 -1.13 8.25
C SER A 234 -15.82 -0.51 7.05
N ALA A 235 -16.53 -0.29 5.94
CA ALA A 235 -15.98 0.33 4.74
C ALA A 235 -15.46 1.75 5.00
N ILE A 236 -16.18 2.56 5.78
CA ILE A 236 -15.76 3.91 6.17
C ILE A 236 -14.51 3.87 7.05
N ILE A 237 -14.52 3.07 8.13
CA ILE A 237 -13.39 2.97 9.07
C ILE A 237 -12.13 2.49 8.36
N PHE A 238 -12.25 1.44 7.54
CA PHE A 238 -11.12 0.95 6.74
C PHE A 238 -10.66 2.02 5.75
N GLY A 239 -11.56 2.63 4.98
CA GLY A 239 -11.24 3.66 4.00
C GLY A 239 -10.45 4.81 4.61
N LEU A 240 -10.91 5.36 5.74
CA LEU A 240 -10.23 6.47 6.43
C LEU A 240 -8.80 6.16 6.84
N SER A 241 -8.41 4.90 6.94
CA SER A 241 -7.06 4.46 7.35
C SER A 241 -6.31 3.63 6.30
N ALA A 242 -6.92 3.32 5.16
CA ALA A 242 -6.48 2.31 4.20
C ALA A 242 -5.00 2.42 3.78
N TRP A 243 -4.54 3.60 3.43
CA TRP A 243 -3.17 3.84 2.93
C TRP A 243 -2.26 4.54 3.96
N SER A 244 -2.71 4.68 5.20
CA SER A 244 -1.96 5.35 6.26
C SER A 244 -0.68 4.62 6.63
N VAL A 245 -0.72 3.28 6.75
CA VAL A 245 0.42 2.46 7.17
C VAL A 245 1.61 2.59 6.23
N PRO A 246 1.48 2.41 4.89
CA PRO A 246 2.60 2.60 3.96
C PRO A 246 3.24 4.00 4.05
N ALA A 247 2.42 5.05 4.20
CA ALA A 247 2.90 6.42 4.29
C ALA A 247 3.71 6.64 5.58
N ILE A 248 3.21 6.18 6.73
CA ILE A 248 3.91 6.29 8.01
C ILE A 248 5.18 5.44 8.00
N MET A 249 5.17 4.24 7.39
CA MET A 249 6.35 3.37 7.26
C MET A 249 7.47 4.04 6.47
N ALA A 250 7.15 4.72 5.37
CA ALA A 250 8.12 5.45 4.58
C ALA A 250 8.75 6.59 5.40
N ALA A 251 7.95 7.36 6.14
CA ALA A 251 8.42 8.41 7.02
C ALA A 251 9.30 7.86 8.17
N THR A 252 8.88 6.74 8.77
CA THR A 252 9.63 6.05 9.84
C THR A 252 11.00 5.57 9.37
N CYS A 253 11.10 4.99 8.16
CA CYS A 253 12.38 4.62 7.57
C CYS A 253 13.29 5.84 7.38
N GLY A 254 12.72 6.99 6.97
CA GLY A 254 13.44 8.26 6.83
C GLY A 254 14.01 8.76 8.14
N GLU A 255 13.25 8.72 9.22
CA GLU A 255 13.66 9.17 10.56
C GLU A 255 14.69 8.24 11.21
N LEU A 256 14.53 6.92 11.03
CA LEU A 256 15.44 5.93 11.62
C LEU A 256 16.84 5.94 11.00
N LEU A 257 16.92 6.06 9.68
CA LEU A 257 18.13 5.77 8.91
C LEU A 257 18.64 6.97 8.10
N GLY A 258 17.91 8.09 8.18
CA GLY A 258 18.22 9.29 7.39
C GLY A 258 17.89 9.11 5.90
N ALA A 259 17.88 10.22 5.18
CA ALA A 259 17.47 10.28 3.76
C ALA A 259 18.27 9.33 2.85
N ARG A 260 19.50 8.99 3.20
CA ARG A 260 20.40 8.16 2.41
C ARG A 260 20.06 6.67 2.45
N LEU A 261 19.76 6.12 3.62
CA LEU A 261 19.48 4.70 3.81
C LEU A 261 17.97 4.37 3.82
N ALA A 262 17.11 5.39 3.92
CA ALA A 262 15.66 5.24 3.96
C ALA A 262 15.09 4.44 2.77
N PRO A 263 15.48 4.69 1.50
CA PRO A 263 14.96 3.90 0.37
C PRO A 263 15.32 2.42 0.46
N THR A 264 16.53 2.12 0.93
CA THR A 264 17.01 0.75 1.09
C THR A 264 16.28 0.03 2.22
N ALA A 265 16.06 0.71 3.35
CA ALA A 265 15.29 0.17 4.47
C ALA A 265 13.83 -0.05 4.08
N LEU A 266 13.23 0.91 3.39
CA LEU A 266 11.86 0.80 2.89
C LEU A 266 11.74 -0.41 1.94
N GLY A 267 12.69 -0.60 1.02
CA GLY A 267 12.74 -1.78 0.16
C GLY A 267 12.80 -3.08 0.97
N PHE A 268 13.62 -3.13 2.02
CA PHE A 268 13.73 -4.31 2.87
C PHE A 268 12.43 -4.61 3.65
N VAL A 269 11.83 -3.61 4.30
CA VAL A 269 10.58 -3.83 5.04
C VAL A 269 9.40 -4.14 4.12
N THR A 270 9.44 -3.66 2.87
CA THR A 270 8.45 -3.99 1.84
C THR A 270 8.46 -5.47 1.45
N LEU A 271 9.58 -6.18 1.62
CA LEU A 271 9.61 -7.64 1.43
C LEU A 271 8.65 -8.35 2.40
N PHE A 272 8.64 -7.94 3.67
CA PHE A 272 7.73 -8.50 4.67
C PHE A 272 6.28 -8.20 4.32
N HIS A 273 6.01 -6.96 3.88
CA HIS A 273 4.70 -6.56 3.39
C HIS A 273 4.24 -7.45 2.21
N SER A 274 5.11 -7.68 1.23
CA SER A 274 4.82 -8.52 0.07
C SER A 274 4.57 -9.97 0.44
N ILE A 275 5.35 -10.52 1.39
CA ILE A 275 5.10 -11.88 1.92
C ILE A 275 3.71 -11.94 2.57
N GLY A 276 3.35 -10.93 3.37
CA GLY A 276 2.02 -10.82 3.97
C GLY A 276 0.91 -10.77 2.91
N GLN A 277 1.08 -9.98 1.85
CA GLN A 277 0.12 -9.86 0.76
C GLN A 277 -0.14 -11.20 0.03
N VAL A 278 0.86 -12.05 -0.09
CA VAL A 278 0.72 -13.37 -0.70
C VAL A 278 0.11 -14.37 0.27
N ALA A 279 0.61 -14.40 1.50
CA ALA A 279 0.19 -15.35 2.52
C ALA A 279 -1.26 -15.11 2.98
N GLY A 280 -1.67 -13.84 3.11
CA GLY A 280 -3.00 -13.48 3.61
C GLY A 280 -4.14 -14.10 2.82
N PRO A 281 -4.31 -13.77 1.54
CA PRO A 281 -5.41 -14.32 0.73
C PRO A 281 -5.32 -15.84 0.56
N TYR A 282 -4.11 -16.40 0.48
CA TYR A 282 -3.94 -17.85 0.37
C TYR A 282 -4.48 -18.58 1.60
N ILE A 283 -4.07 -18.15 2.81
CA ILE A 283 -4.53 -18.75 4.06
C ILE A 283 -6.03 -18.50 4.26
N ALA A 284 -6.48 -17.27 4.00
CA ALA A 284 -7.90 -16.91 4.13
C ALA A 284 -8.80 -17.69 3.17
N GLY A 285 -8.36 -17.91 1.93
CA GLY A 285 -9.08 -18.74 0.95
C GLY A 285 -9.18 -20.19 1.42
N ALA A 286 -8.06 -20.78 1.85
CA ALA A 286 -8.05 -22.15 2.37
C ALA A 286 -8.95 -22.31 3.62
N MET A 287 -9.00 -21.30 4.50
CA MET A 287 -9.91 -21.28 5.65
C MET A 287 -11.37 -21.19 5.20
N ALA A 288 -11.68 -20.34 4.23
CA ALA A 288 -13.03 -20.20 3.71
C ALA A 288 -13.50 -21.49 3.03
N ASP A 289 -12.64 -22.16 2.27
CA ASP A 289 -12.95 -23.46 1.64
C ASP A 289 -13.22 -24.56 2.70
N ALA A 290 -12.49 -24.54 3.82
CA ALA A 290 -12.65 -25.49 4.90
C ALA A 290 -13.89 -25.22 5.78
N THR A 291 -14.28 -23.96 5.97
CA THR A 291 -15.37 -23.56 6.87
C THR A 291 -16.68 -23.26 6.13
N GLY A 292 -16.64 -23.06 4.82
CA GLY A 292 -17.78 -22.65 4.00
C GLY A 292 -18.17 -21.17 4.19
N SER A 293 -17.38 -20.38 4.94
CA SER A 293 -17.63 -18.95 5.19
C SER A 293 -16.32 -18.16 5.27
N PHE A 294 -16.38 -16.88 4.91
CA PHE A 294 -15.26 -15.94 5.05
C PHE A 294 -15.13 -15.35 6.45
N ASP A 295 -16.04 -15.64 7.40
CA ASP A 295 -16.01 -15.06 8.76
C ASP A 295 -14.69 -15.31 9.47
N SER A 296 -14.22 -16.55 9.48
CA SER A 296 -12.94 -16.91 10.09
C SER A 296 -11.76 -16.18 9.45
N SER A 297 -11.81 -15.95 8.14
CA SER A 297 -10.77 -15.24 7.39
C SER A 297 -10.70 -13.77 7.76
N PHE A 298 -11.84 -13.09 7.91
CA PHE A 298 -11.88 -11.68 8.35
C PHE A 298 -11.51 -11.54 9.83
N LEU A 299 -11.90 -12.48 10.70
CA LEU A 299 -11.46 -12.49 12.08
C LEU A 299 -9.94 -12.71 12.20
N LEU A 300 -9.36 -13.57 11.36
CA LEU A 300 -7.91 -13.73 11.26
C LEU A 300 -7.23 -12.43 10.82
N ALA A 301 -7.80 -11.72 9.82
CA ALA A 301 -7.29 -10.41 9.39
C ALA A 301 -7.36 -9.39 10.53
N SER A 302 -8.47 -9.37 11.29
CA SER A 302 -8.62 -8.51 12.47
C SER A 302 -7.59 -8.82 13.55
N ALA A 303 -7.38 -10.10 13.87
CA ALA A 303 -6.39 -10.53 14.84
C ALA A 303 -4.96 -10.18 14.41
N ALA A 304 -4.63 -10.36 13.13
CA ALA A 304 -3.32 -9.98 12.57
C ALA A 304 -3.09 -8.47 12.63
N ALA A 305 -4.12 -7.65 12.33
CA ALA A 305 -4.05 -6.21 12.46
C ALA A 305 -3.89 -5.79 13.93
N LEU A 306 -4.59 -6.45 14.88
CA LEU A 306 -4.43 -6.20 16.31
C LEU A 306 -3.03 -6.55 16.80
N ALA A 307 -2.48 -7.68 16.37
CA ALA A 307 -1.11 -8.06 16.69
C ALA A 307 -0.09 -7.04 16.14
N ALA A 308 -0.32 -6.54 14.91
CA ALA A 308 0.50 -5.48 14.33
C ALA A 308 0.35 -4.15 15.08
N ALA A 309 -0.85 -3.81 15.60
CA ALA A 309 -1.08 -2.64 16.47
C ALA A 309 -0.24 -2.73 17.75
N ILE A 310 -0.25 -3.90 18.41
CA ILE A 310 0.56 -4.16 19.60
C ILE A 310 2.05 -4.05 19.23
N GLY A 311 2.49 -4.66 18.12
CA GLY A 311 3.85 -4.53 17.62
C GLY A 311 4.25 -3.08 17.38
N ALA A 312 3.37 -2.27 16.79
CA ALA A 312 3.61 -0.85 16.54
C ALA A 312 3.77 -0.04 17.84
N ALA A 313 3.01 -0.34 18.88
CA ALA A 313 3.12 0.33 20.17
C ALA A 313 4.51 0.16 20.81
N PHE A 314 5.14 -1.00 20.63
CA PHE A 314 6.48 -1.29 21.13
C PHE A 314 7.61 -0.83 20.21
N LEU A 315 7.28 -0.22 19.06
CA LEU A 315 8.28 0.26 18.11
C LEU A 315 9.06 1.46 18.69
N ARG A 316 10.37 1.33 18.80
CA ARG A 316 11.24 2.42 19.26
C ARG A 316 11.84 3.15 18.07
N VAL A 317 11.22 4.26 17.70
CA VAL A 317 11.72 5.13 16.62
C VAL A 317 12.73 6.10 17.24
N LYS A 318 14.00 5.68 17.35
CA LYS A 318 15.11 6.57 17.67
C LYS A 318 16.07 6.55 16.47
N PRO A 319 16.61 7.72 16.02
CA PRO A 319 17.63 7.72 15.00
C PRO A 319 18.78 6.80 15.40
N LEU A 320 19.20 5.93 14.48
CA LEU A 320 20.40 5.11 14.71
C LEU A 320 21.61 6.08 14.76
N SER A 321 22.20 6.24 15.94
CA SER A 321 23.42 7.04 16.09
C SER A 321 24.60 6.31 15.42
N ASP A 322 25.53 7.06 14.83
CA ASP A 322 26.76 6.51 14.21
C ASP A 322 27.57 5.61 15.18
N ASN A 323 27.34 5.71 16.49
CA ASN A 323 28.00 4.91 17.52
C ASN A 323 27.53 3.44 17.61
N ASP A 324 26.34 3.09 17.08
CA ASP A 324 25.87 1.69 17.07
C ASP A 324 26.51 0.86 15.94
N SER A 325 27.30 1.49 15.08
CA SER A 325 28.02 0.85 13.98
C SER A 325 29.44 0.36 14.35
N GLN A 326 29.95 0.68 15.56
CA GLN A 326 31.24 0.13 16.02
C GLN A 326 31.03 -1.25 16.67
N PRO A 327 31.78 -2.28 16.24
CA PRO A 327 31.78 -3.55 16.94
C PRO A 327 32.26 -3.32 18.37
N ARG A 328 31.47 -3.68 19.36
CA ARG A 328 31.96 -3.79 20.74
C ARG A 328 33.13 -4.77 20.72
N ALA A 329 34.31 -4.26 21.01
CA ALA A 329 35.56 -4.99 21.09
C ALA A 329 35.50 -6.06 22.17
#